data_aa78d6db4d3cb713e39bb6bc00458bab
#
_entry.id   aa78d6db4d3cb713e39bb6bc00458bab
#
_cell.length_a   1.000
_cell.length_b   1.000
_cell.length_c   1.000
_cell.angle_alpha   90.00
_cell.angle_beta   90.00
_cell.angle_gamma   90.00
#
_symmetry.space_group_name_H-M   'P 1'
#
loop_
_entity.id
_entity.type
_entity.pdbx_description
1 polymer ?
#
loop_
_entity_poly.entity_id
_entity_poly.type
_entity_poly.pdbx_seq_one_letter_code
_entity_poly.pdbx_strand_id
1 'polypeptide(L)'
;MDCFVYLLGHRGKNRTVTYVGWTHDVMARLEKHNTGKGARSTRGRDWVLLHSEWFPTKAEAMSREWKLKRERAFRKKLAQTMLVSARKPARKKRPAR
;
A
#
# COMPACT_ATOMS: atom_id res chain seq x y z
N MET A 1 -15.54 -15.89 0.58
CA MET A 1 -14.08 -15.78 0.55
C MET A 1 -13.65 -14.37 0.90
N ASP A 2 -12.64 -14.25 1.73
CA ASP A 2 -12.21 -12.92 2.16
C ASP A 2 -11.64 -12.11 0.99
N CYS A 3 -12.02 -10.84 0.98
CA CYS A 3 -11.53 -9.89 -0.01
C CYS A 3 -10.97 -8.69 0.73
N PHE A 4 -9.88 -8.13 0.20
CA PHE A 4 -9.23 -6.98 0.81
C PHE A 4 -8.96 -5.93 -0.23
N VAL A 5 -9.18 -4.68 0.15
CA VAL A 5 -8.69 -3.54 -0.61
C VAL A 5 -7.42 -3.09 0.11
N TYR A 6 -6.37 -2.84 -0.65
CA TYR A 6 -5.09 -2.47 -0.03
C TYR A 6 -4.52 -1.23 -0.68
N LEU A 7 -3.73 -0.52 0.10
CA LEU A 7 -3.04 0.67 -0.35
C LEU A 7 -1.55 0.46 -0.10
N LEU A 8 -0.77 0.55 -1.16
CA LEU A 8 0.68 0.47 -1.07
C LEU A 8 1.27 1.86 -1.25
N GLY A 9 2.42 2.08 -0.64
CA GLY A 9 3.14 3.32 -0.79
C GLY A 9 4.59 3.07 -1.15
N HIS A 10 5.14 3.97 -1.93
CA HIS A 10 6.55 3.94 -2.30
C HIS A 10 7.11 5.35 -2.15
N ARG A 11 8.21 5.45 -1.44
CA ARG A 11 8.87 6.74 -1.28
C ARG A 11 9.90 6.90 -2.36
N GLY A 12 9.55 7.71 -3.35
CA GLY A 12 10.46 8.01 -4.43
C GLY A 12 11.42 9.12 -4.04
N LYS A 13 12.22 9.53 -5.00
CA LYS A 13 13.23 10.53 -4.78
C LYS A 13 12.64 11.88 -4.39
N ASN A 14 11.64 12.30 -5.13
CA ASN A 14 11.05 13.62 -4.92
C ASN A 14 9.62 13.61 -4.45
N ARG A 15 9.01 12.43 -4.38
CA ARG A 15 7.61 12.35 -4.00
C ARG A 15 7.25 10.94 -3.60
N THR A 16 6.09 10.79 -2.97
CA THR A 16 5.56 9.48 -2.66
C THR A 16 4.59 9.06 -3.76
N VAL A 17 4.50 7.76 -3.99
CA VAL A 17 3.60 7.20 -4.98
C VAL A 17 2.75 6.16 -4.28
N THR A 18 1.47 6.08 -4.63
CA THR A 18 0.57 5.09 -4.03
C THR A 18 -0.03 4.20 -5.10
N TYR A 19 -0.42 3.01 -4.69
CA TYR A 19 -1.10 2.06 -5.55
C TYR A 19 -2.26 1.42 -4.79
N VAL A 20 -3.43 1.36 -5.41
CA VAL A 20 -4.63 0.78 -4.81
C VAL A 20 -5.02 -0.47 -5.60
N GLY A 21 -5.34 -1.54 -4.88
CA GLY A 21 -5.80 -2.76 -5.54
C GLY A 21 -6.70 -3.56 -4.60
N TRP A 22 -7.15 -4.71 -5.07
CA TRP A 22 -7.87 -5.63 -4.21
C TRP A 22 -7.31 -7.04 -4.43
N THR A 23 -7.44 -7.88 -3.41
CA THR A 23 -6.89 -9.24 -3.47
C THR A 23 -7.54 -10.11 -2.41
N HIS A 24 -7.34 -11.41 -2.53
CA HIS A 24 -7.73 -12.34 -1.49
C HIS A 24 -6.60 -12.55 -0.48
N ASP A 25 -5.38 -12.15 -0.82
CA ASP A 25 -4.21 -12.36 0.05
C ASP A 25 -3.28 -11.16 -0.09
N VAL A 26 -3.34 -10.27 0.90
CA VAL A 26 -2.60 -9.00 0.85
C VAL A 26 -1.09 -9.22 0.83
N MET A 27 -0.59 -10.09 1.69
CA MET A 27 0.86 -10.27 1.78
C MET A 27 1.45 -10.91 0.53
N ALA A 28 0.72 -11.87 -0.04
CA ALA A 28 1.18 -12.51 -1.28
C ALA A 28 1.18 -11.49 -2.43
N ARG A 29 0.19 -10.62 -2.45
CA ARG A 29 0.12 -9.61 -3.50
C ARG A 29 1.20 -8.57 -3.33
N LEU A 30 1.49 -8.17 -2.09
CA LEU A 30 2.59 -7.25 -1.81
C LEU A 30 3.91 -7.81 -2.32
N GLU A 31 4.14 -9.08 -2.07
CA GLU A 31 5.36 -9.73 -2.56
C GLU A 31 5.43 -9.70 -4.08
N LYS A 32 4.31 -9.94 -4.75
CA LYS A 32 4.31 -9.88 -6.22
C LYS A 32 4.67 -8.50 -6.72
N HIS A 33 4.13 -7.45 -6.09
CA HIS A 33 4.48 -6.10 -6.51
C HIS A 33 5.96 -5.83 -6.31
N ASN A 34 6.51 -6.27 -5.20
CA ASN A 34 7.90 -6.01 -4.88
C ASN A 34 8.89 -6.85 -5.70
N THR A 35 8.43 -7.96 -6.26
CA THR A 35 9.30 -8.79 -7.11
C THR A 35 9.10 -8.52 -8.60
N GLY A 36 8.31 -7.50 -8.93
CA GLY A 36 8.08 -7.13 -10.32
C GLY A 36 7.06 -7.98 -11.04
N LYS A 37 6.33 -8.82 -10.31
CA LYS A 37 5.32 -9.70 -10.91
C LYS A 37 3.91 -9.19 -10.73
N GLY A 38 3.75 -7.99 -10.18
CA GLY A 38 2.45 -7.38 -10.01
C GLY A 38 2.06 -6.58 -11.23
N ALA A 39 1.31 -5.50 -11.02
CA ALA A 39 0.89 -4.64 -12.10
C ALA A 39 2.11 -3.98 -12.75
N ARG A 40 1.97 -3.65 -14.02
CA ARG A 40 3.06 -3.00 -14.75
C ARG A 40 3.51 -1.71 -14.04
N SER A 41 2.56 -0.94 -13.55
CA SER A 41 2.87 0.34 -12.91
C SER A 41 3.61 0.20 -11.58
N THR A 42 3.67 -1.00 -11.00
CA THR A 42 4.35 -1.19 -9.73
C THR A 42 5.76 -1.74 -9.87
N ARG A 43 6.19 -2.03 -11.08
CA ARG A 43 7.52 -2.60 -11.30
C ARG A 43 8.62 -1.63 -10.98
N GLY A 44 9.70 -2.13 -10.42
CA GLY A 44 10.88 -1.34 -10.18
C GLY A 44 10.82 -0.44 -8.95
N ARG A 45 9.84 -0.68 -8.08
CA ARG A 45 9.69 0.11 -6.86
C ARG A 45 9.57 -0.80 -5.66
N ASP A 46 10.00 -0.30 -4.52
CA ASP A 46 9.84 -1.00 -3.25
C ASP A 46 8.58 -0.50 -2.58
N TRP A 47 7.62 -1.39 -2.37
CA TRP A 47 6.32 -1.03 -1.84
C TRP A 47 6.16 -1.43 -0.38
N VAL A 48 5.49 -0.57 0.36
CA VAL A 48 5.14 -0.80 1.75
C VAL A 48 3.63 -0.81 1.86
N LEU A 49 3.08 -1.71 2.65
CA LEU A 49 1.64 -1.75 2.88
C LEU A 49 1.28 -0.62 3.83
N LEU A 50 0.44 0.31 3.37
CA LEU A 50 0.01 1.44 4.17
C LEU A 50 -1.33 1.22 4.85
N HIS A 51 -2.21 0.43 4.21
CA HIS A 51 -3.58 0.34 4.67
C HIS A 51 -4.26 -0.85 4.00
N SER A 52 -5.14 -1.52 4.71
CA SER A 52 -5.96 -2.56 4.11
C SER A 52 -7.32 -2.59 4.79
N GLU A 53 -8.35 -3.01 4.04
CA GLU A 53 -9.71 -3.11 4.52
C GLU A 53 -10.29 -4.44 4.05
N TRP A 54 -11.01 -5.10 4.94
CA TRP A 54 -11.61 -6.38 4.65
C TRP A 54 -13.05 -6.22 4.17
N PHE A 55 -13.45 -7.07 3.22
CA PHE A 55 -14.82 -7.12 2.73
C PHE A 55 -15.23 -8.58 2.53
N PRO A 56 -16.48 -8.91 2.80
CA PRO A 56 -16.94 -10.29 2.65
C PRO A 56 -17.14 -10.72 1.20
N THR A 57 -17.29 -9.75 0.28
CA THR A 57 -17.54 -10.07 -1.12
C THR A 57 -16.62 -9.27 -2.04
N LYS A 58 -16.38 -9.85 -3.21
CA LYS A 58 -15.60 -9.18 -4.23
C LYS A 58 -16.25 -7.87 -4.68
N ALA A 59 -17.58 -7.88 -4.81
CA ALA A 59 -18.29 -6.69 -5.27
C ALA A 59 -18.05 -5.50 -4.34
N GLU A 60 -18.10 -5.75 -3.03
CA GLU A 60 -17.86 -4.69 -2.07
C GLU A 60 -16.43 -4.21 -2.11
N ALA A 61 -15.49 -5.14 -2.24
CA ALA A 61 -14.08 -4.77 -2.34
C ALA A 61 -13.81 -3.92 -3.57
N MET A 62 -14.37 -4.32 -4.71
CA MET A 62 -14.17 -3.58 -5.95
C MET A 62 -14.79 -2.19 -5.89
N SER A 63 -15.94 -2.07 -5.22
CA SER A 63 -16.57 -0.78 -5.03
C SER A 63 -15.69 0.15 -4.20
N ARG A 64 -15.12 -0.40 -3.13
CA ARG A 64 -14.23 0.39 -2.28
C ARG A 64 -12.95 0.77 -3.01
N GLU A 65 -12.39 -0.16 -3.78
CA GLU A 65 -11.21 0.12 -4.57
C GLU A 65 -11.44 1.32 -5.49
N TRP A 66 -12.59 1.33 -6.14
CA TRP A 66 -12.95 2.41 -7.05
C TRP A 66 -12.98 3.76 -6.32
N LYS A 67 -13.59 3.78 -5.14
CA LYS A 67 -13.67 5.01 -4.35
C LYS A 67 -12.29 5.43 -3.83
N LEU A 68 -11.53 4.48 -3.32
CA LEU A 68 -10.24 4.79 -2.75
C LEU A 68 -9.29 5.39 -3.77
N LYS A 69 -9.38 4.92 -5.01
CA LYS A 69 -8.57 5.49 -6.08
C LYS A 69 -8.85 6.96 -6.30
N ARG A 70 -10.04 7.43 -5.95
CA ARG A 70 -10.42 8.83 -6.11
C ARG A 70 -10.14 9.67 -4.88
N GLU A 71 -9.82 9.05 -3.76
CA GLU A 71 -9.54 9.78 -2.51
C GLU A 71 -8.06 10.12 -2.45
N ARG A 72 -7.64 11.00 -3.33
CA ARG A 72 -6.22 11.35 -3.45
C ARG A 72 -5.64 11.97 -2.19
N ALA A 73 -6.39 12.87 -1.55
CA ALA A 73 -5.91 13.52 -0.34
C ALA A 73 -5.69 12.52 0.78
N PHE A 74 -6.60 11.57 0.94
CA PHE A 74 -6.47 10.52 1.96
C PHE A 74 -5.23 9.67 1.71
N ARG A 75 -5.05 9.24 0.45
CA ARG A 75 -3.90 8.40 0.11
C ARG A 75 -2.59 9.15 0.31
N LYS A 76 -2.55 10.41 -0.10
CA LYS A 76 -1.36 11.22 0.02
C LYS A 76 -0.99 11.44 1.48
N LYS A 77 -1.97 11.77 2.29
CA LYS A 77 -1.74 12.00 3.71
C LYS A 77 -1.24 10.74 4.39
N LEU A 78 -1.85 9.62 4.09
CA LEU A 78 -1.45 8.36 4.69
C LEU A 78 -0.04 7.97 4.28
N ALA A 79 0.29 8.17 3.00
CA ALA A 79 1.63 7.86 2.52
C ALA A 79 2.68 8.73 3.18
N GLN A 80 2.42 10.02 3.31
CA GLN A 80 3.36 10.93 3.93
C GLN A 80 3.60 10.55 5.39
N THR A 81 2.53 10.27 6.11
CA THR A 81 2.63 9.94 7.53
C THR A 81 3.33 8.60 7.74
N MET A 82 2.86 7.58 7.06
CA MET A 82 3.35 6.23 7.30
C MET A 82 4.76 6.01 6.80
N LEU A 83 5.08 6.51 5.61
CA LEU A 83 6.40 6.30 5.05
C LEU A 83 7.47 7.08 5.80
N VAL A 84 7.16 8.30 6.21
CA VAL A 84 8.10 9.09 6.98
C VAL A 84 8.32 8.45 8.36
N SER A 85 7.26 8.01 9.00
CA SER A 85 7.37 7.37 10.30
C SER A 85 8.17 6.08 10.23
N ALA A 86 7.97 5.31 9.19
CA ALA A 86 8.69 4.05 9.02
C ALA A 86 10.18 4.28 8.89
N ARG A 87 10.56 5.34 8.22
CA ARG A 87 11.98 5.63 8.03
C ARG A 87 12.65 6.05 9.32
N LYS A 88 12.01 6.94 10.05
CA LYS A 88 12.60 7.44 11.28
C LYS A 88 12.83 6.36 12.32
N PRO A 89 11.84 5.58 12.67
CA PRO A 89 12.05 4.54 13.69
C PRO A 89 13.13 3.55 13.30
N ALA A 90 13.21 3.23 12.04
CA ALA A 90 14.20 2.26 11.58
C ALA A 90 15.61 2.72 11.87
N ARG A 91 15.84 4.01 11.80
CA ARG A 91 17.17 4.54 12.08
C ARG A 91 17.50 4.55 13.55
N LYS A 92 16.51 4.83 14.32
CA LYS A 92 16.77 5.04 15.70
C LYS A 92 16.71 3.85 16.53
N LYS A 93 16.05 3.26 16.49
CA LYS A 93 15.64 2.40 17.39
C LYS A 93 16.20 1.49 17.86
N ARG A 94 16.44 1.79 17.71
CA ARG A 94 16.70 1.00 18.16
C ARG A 94 17.43 0.76 18.95
N PRO A 95 17.72 1.22 19.09
CA PRO A 95 18.50 0.96 19.84
C PRO A 95 18.47 0.47 20.99
N ALA A 96 18.40 0.60 21.11
CA ALA A 96 18.40 0.33 22.07
C ALA A 96 18.36 -0.23 22.81
N ARG A 97 18.37 -0.39 22.75
CA ARG A 97 18.28 -0.76 23.53
C ARG A 97 18.65 -1.28 23.91
#